data_c17c88be3892b32871ba68ccc2157b3b
#
_entry.id   c17c88be3892b32871ba68ccc2157b3b
#
_cell.length_a   1.000
_cell.length_b   1.000
_cell.length_c   1.000
_cell.angle_alpha   90.00
_cell.angle_beta   90.00
_cell.angle_gamma   90.00
#
_symmetry.space_group_name_H-M   'P 1'
#
loop_
_entity.id
_entity.type
_entity.pdbx_description
1 polymer ?
#
loop_
_entity_poly.entity_id
_entity_poly.type
_entity_poly.pdbx_seq_one_letter_code
_entity_poly.pdbx_strand_id
1 'polypeptide(L)'
;MTLYPTFVEHVRPVFERLVGEGLIGAWGLTGIGHPDIISKLLGERPAPAAVQCIANLLNSPGALKFFHGPAKPRAIMAAARANEVGVMGIRAVQAGALTSAIDRLLPVDHPEMQDFARAAGFRRLADEIGVTPAALAHRYALSLDIDTLVLGVKNRRELAECVAAADAGPLPPELMARIDQTVPRGEET
;
A
#
# COMPACT_ATOMS: atom_id res chain seq x y z
N MET A 1 -15.44 -4.74 16.51
CA MET A 1 -15.08 -3.86 17.63
C MET A 1 -14.10 -2.82 17.10
N THR A 2 -14.40 -1.54 17.22
CA THR A 2 -13.53 -0.47 16.70
C THR A 2 -12.45 -0.17 17.72
N LEU A 3 -11.17 -0.26 17.33
CA LEU A 3 -10.04 0.12 18.21
C LEU A 3 -9.86 1.64 18.36
N TYR A 4 -10.71 2.44 17.68
CA TYR A 4 -10.62 3.90 17.66
C TYR A 4 -10.65 4.53 19.06
N PRO A 5 -11.62 4.24 19.94
CA PRO A 5 -11.64 4.82 21.29
C PRO A 5 -10.36 4.48 22.08
N THR A 6 -9.94 3.20 22.06
CA THR A 6 -8.72 2.75 22.73
C THR A 6 -7.49 3.50 22.23
N PHE A 7 -7.38 3.72 20.91
CA PHE A 7 -6.27 4.47 20.35
C PHE A 7 -6.27 5.92 20.84
N VAL A 8 -7.40 6.60 20.72
CA VAL A 8 -7.52 8.04 21.06
C VAL A 8 -7.33 8.29 22.56
N GLU A 9 -7.88 7.43 23.39
CA GLU A 9 -7.90 7.63 24.84
C GLU A 9 -6.64 7.12 25.55
N HIS A 10 -6.00 6.08 25.01
CA HIS A 10 -4.91 5.41 25.73
C HIS A 10 -3.59 5.34 24.95
N VAL A 11 -3.61 5.19 23.63
CA VAL A 11 -2.37 4.99 22.84
C VAL A 11 -1.78 6.32 22.39
N ARG A 12 -2.58 7.17 21.73
CA ARG A 12 -2.13 8.47 21.24
C ARG A 12 -1.52 9.37 22.35
N PRO A 13 -2.11 9.50 23.55
CA PRO A 13 -1.52 10.30 24.63
C PRO A 13 -0.13 9.80 25.06
N VAL A 14 0.12 8.49 24.98
CA VAL A 14 1.44 7.92 25.29
C VAL A 14 2.46 8.33 24.23
N PHE A 15 2.12 8.24 22.94
CA PHE A 15 3.01 8.69 21.86
C PHE A 15 3.33 10.19 21.97
N GLU A 16 2.34 11.02 22.24
CA GLU A 16 2.54 12.47 22.43
C GLU A 16 3.47 12.77 23.61
N ARG A 17 3.32 12.06 24.71
CA ARG A 17 4.23 12.18 25.85
C ARG A 17 5.66 11.78 25.45
N LEU A 18 5.84 10.66 24.75
CA LEU A 18 7.16 10.19 24.33
C LEU A 18 7.85 11.17 23.35
N VAL A 19 7.07 11.83 22.49
CA VAL A 19 7.57 12.94 21.65
C VAL A 19 7.99 14.12 22.52
N GLY A 20 7.15 14.53 23.47
CA GLY A 20 7.42 15.63 24.40
C GLY A 20 8.66 15.40 25.28
N GLU A 21 8.93 14.16 25.66
CA GLU A 21 10.11 13.72 26.40
C GLU A 21 11.37 13.57 25.52
N GLY A 22 11.23 13.72 24.19
CA GLY A 22 12.32 13.55 23.23
C GLY A 22 12.80 12.10 23.05
N LEU A 23 12.02 11.11 23.50
CA LEU A 23 12.33 9.68 23.39
C LEU A 23 12.04 9.13 22.00
N ILE A 24 11.10 9.71 21.28
CA ILE A 24 10.84 9.46 19.86
C ILE A 24 10.70 10.79 19.12
N GLY A 25 11.09 10.83 17.84
CA GLY A 25 10.95 12.04 17.01
C GLY A 25 9.54 12.29 16.52
N ALA A 26 8.80 11.21 16.25
CA ALA A 26 7.43 11.26 15.73
C ALA A 26 6.77 9.88 15.87
N TRP A 27 5.46 9.83 15.60
CA TRP A 27 4.69 8.58 15.51
C TRP A 27 3.84 8.55 14.25
N GLY A 28 3.42 7.37 13.85
CA GLY A 28 2.59 7.16 12.66
C GLY A 28 1.57 6.06 12.84
N LEU A 29 0.77 5.85 11.79
CA LEU A 29 -0.30 4.85 11.76
C LEU A 29 -0.05 3.81 10.66
N THR A 30 -0.53 2.58 10.89
CA THR A 30 -0.76 1.63 9.81
C THR A 30 -2.15 1.87 9.23
N GLY A 31 -2.22 2.31 7.98
CA GLY A 31 -3.46 2.61 7.26
C GLY A 31 -4.15 1.35 6.70
N ILE A 32 -4.11 0.24 7.44
CA ILE A 32 -4.86 -0.99 7.15
C ILE A 32 -5.96 -1.11 8.18
N GLY A 33 -7.19 -0.82 7.80
CA GLY A 33 -8.35 -0.81 8.67
C GLY A 33 -9.55 -0.17 7.98
N HIS A 34 -10.58 0.15 8.72
CA HIS A 34 -11.76 0.80 8.17
C HIS A 34 -11.38 2.21 7.65
N PRO A 35 -11.54 2.51 6.35
CA PRO A 35 -11.00 3.72 5.74
C PRO A 35 -11.54 5.01 6.37
N ASP A 36 -12.81 5.05 6.75
CA ASP A 36 -13.41 6.25 7.36
C ASP A 36 -12.79 6.55 8.74
N ILE A 37 -12.43 5.50 9.50
CA ILE A 37 -11.76 5.66 10.80
C ILE A 37 -10.35 6.17 10.62
N ILE A 38 -9.61 5.62 9.65
CA ILE A 38 -8.25 6.07 9.35
C ILE A 38 -8.28 7.52 8.87
N SER A 39 -9.15 7.85 7.92
CA SER A 39 -9.29 9.23 7.42
C SER A 39 -9.66 10.21 8.53
N LYS A 40 -10.54 9.80 9.45
CA LYS A 40 -10.87 10.61 10.63
C LYS A 40 -9.64 10.86 11.51
N LEU A 41 -8.85 9.84 11.82
CA LEU A 41 -7.63 9.97 12.64
C LEU A 41 -6.58 10.88 11.98
N LEU A 42 -6.46 10.85 10.65
CA LEU A 42 -5.57 11.72 9.91
C LEU A 42 -5.98 13.20 10.01
N GLY A 43 -7.28 13.47 10.12
CA GLY A 43 -7.83 14.82 10.26
C GLY A 43 -7.84 15.38 11.69
N GLU A 44 -7.59 14.54 12.70
CA GLU A 44 -7.57 14.97 14.12
C GLU A 44 -6.22 15.58 14.51
N ARG A 45 -6.21 16.29 15.62
CA ARG A 45 -4.98 16.85 16.20
C ARG A 45 -4.80 16.35 17.64
N PRO A 46 -3.56 16.00 18.05
CA PRO A 46 -2.35 15.98 17.21
C PRO A 46 -2.41 14.89 16.12
N ALA A 47 -1.93 15.23 14.92
CA ALA A 47 -1.94 14.32 13.78
C ALA A 47 -0.71 13.39 13.81
N PRO A 48 -0.78 12.18 13.22
CA PRO A 48 0.40 11.35 12.99
C PRO A 48 1.33 12.03 11.99
N ALA A 49 2.64 11.81 12.12
CA ALA A 49 3.61 12.32 11.15
C ALA A 49 3.55 11.54 9.82
N ALA A 50 3.18 10.27 9.86
CA ALA A 50 3.09 9.42 8.67
C ALA A 50 2.01 8.36 8.81
N VAL A 51 1.53 7.87 7.65
CA VAL A 51 0.64 6.71 7.55
C VAL A 51 1.17 5.72 6.52
N GLN A 52 1.20 4.42 6.88
CA GLN A 52 1.45 3.36 5.92
C GLN A 52 0.17 3.08 5.14
N CYS A 53 0.21 3.23 3.81
CA CYS A 53 -0.92 2.97 2.92
C CYS A 53 -0.62 1.86 1.92
N ILE A 54 -1.62 1.07 1.58
CA ILE A 54 -1.53 0.10 0.48
C ILE A 54 -1.27 0.86 -0.82
N ALA A 55 -0.15 0.56 -1.47
CA ALA A 55 0.30 1.19 -2.69
C ALA A 55 0.48 0.14 -3.80
N ASN A 56 -0.62 -0.42 -4.29
CA ASN A 56 -0.60 -1.40 -5.38
C ASN A 56 -1.77 -1.20 -6.35
N LEU A 57 -1.64 -1.79 -7.53
CA LEU A 57 -2.65 -1.74 -8.59
C LEU A 57 -4.02 -2.25 -8.16
N LEU A 58 -4.06 -3.27 -7.29
CA LEU A 58 -5.29 -3.96 -6.91
C LEU A 58 -6.10 -3.23 -5.84
N ASN A 59 -5.53 -2.18 -5.22
CA ASN A 59 -6.07 -1.50 -4.04
C ASN A 59 -6.44 -2.50 -2.91
N SER A 60 -5.75 -3.64 -2.88
CA SER A 60 -6.09 -4.77 -2.03
C SER A 60 -5.14 -4.91 -0.84
N PRO A 61 -5.66 -5.06 0.38
CA PRO A 61 -4.91 -5.48 1.55
C PRO A 61 -4.67 -7.00 1.59
N GLY A 62 -5.30 -7.78 0.70
CA GLY A 62 -5.27 -9.25 0.74
C GLY A 62 -5.74 -9.80 2.08
N ALA A 63 -5.04 -10.79 2.62
CA ALA A 63 -5.37 -11.41 3.91
C ALA A 63 -5.25 -10.49 5.13
N LEU A 64 -4.70 -9.28 4.98
CA LEU A 64 -4.69 -8.28 6.05
C LEU A 64 -6.04 -7.57 6.22
N LYS A 65 -7.03 -7.87 5.40
CA LYS A 65 -8.35 -7.28 5.49
C LYS A 65 -9.16 -7.93 6.63
N PHE A 66 -9.36 -7.19 7.69
CA PHE A 66 -10.13 -7.61 8.88
C PHE A 66 -11.37 -6.73 9.15
N PHE A 67 -11.85 -6.04 8.12
CA PHE A 67 -13.02 -5.15 8.16
C PHE A 67 -13.93 -5.39 6.95
N HIS A 68 -15.19 -4.96 7.06
CA HIS A 68 -16.15 -5.04 5.96
C HIS A 68 -16.04 -3.84 5.01
N GLY A 69 -16.43 -4.04 3.76
CA GLY A 69 -16.43 -3.00 2.73
C GLY A 69 -15.08 -2.82 2.01
N PRO A 70 -14.97 -1.84 1.10
CA PRO A 70 -13.76 -1.56 0.33
C PRO A 70 -12.64 -0.96 1.18
N ALA A 71 -11.39 -1.21 0.83
CA ALA A 71 -10.22 -0.72 1.57
C ALA A 71 -9.91 0.76 1.31
N LYS A 72 -10.30 1.31 0.17
CA LYS A 72 -10.16 2.72 -0.26
C LYS A 72 -8.76 3.33 0.00
N PRO A 73 -7.64 2.67 -0.35
CA PRO A 73 -6.31 3.18 -0.01
C PRO A 73 -6.01 4.52 -0.66
N ARG A 74 -6.55 4.81 -1.85
CA ARG A 74 -6.41 6.10 -2.53
C ARG A 74 -7.09 7.24 -1.75
N ALA A 75 -8.24 6.97 -1.16
CA ALA A 75 -8.93 7.94 -0.31
C ALA A 75 -8.14 8.22 0.98
N ILE A 76 -7.51 7.19 1.56
CA ILE A 76 -6.62 7.37 2.72
C ILE A 76 -5.39 8.21 2.35
N MET A 77 -4.76 7.96 1.19
CA MET A 77 -3.64 8.79 0.68
C MET A 77 -4.07 10.25 0.52
N ALA A 78 -5.22 10.49 -0.12
CA ALA A 78 -5.76 11.84 -0.31
C ALA A 78 -6.05 12.52 1.03
N ALA A 79 -6.62 11.81 2.01
CA ALA A 79 -6.85 12.34 3.36
C ALA A 79 -5.52 12.67 4.08
N ALA A 80 -4.48 11.85 3.91
CA ALA A 80 -3.16 12.12 4.45
C ALA A 80 -2.57 13.40 3.86
N ARG A 81 -2.60 13.57 2.54
CA ARG A 81 -2.12 14.78 1.86
C ARG A 81 -2.87 16.03 2.30
N ALA A 82 -4.20 15.96 2.39
CA ALA A 82 -5.02 17.08 2.84
C ALA A 82 -4.71 17.53 4.29
N ASN A 83 -4.06 16.67 5.08
CA ASN A 83 -3.71 16.92 6.48
C ASN A 83 -2.20 17.01 6.73
N GLU A 84 -1.38 17.12 5.66
CA GLU A 84 0.09 17.23 5.72
C GLU A 84 0.76 16.03 6.43
N VAL A 85 0.15 14.84 6.31
CA VAL A 85 0.68 13.58 6.85
C VAL A 85 1.46 12.86 5.76
N GLY A 86 2.69 12.44 6.07
CA GLY A 86 3.54 11.68 5.16
C GLY A 86 2.93 10.33 4.81
N VAL A 87 3.10 9.88 3.56
CA VAL A 87 2.55 8.61 3.06
C VAL A 87 3.67 7.60 2.76
N MET A 88 3.69 6.51 3.50
CA MET A 88 4.59 5.39 3.27
C MET A 88 3.82 4.29 2.53
N GLY A 89 4.11 4.09 1.24
CA GLY A 89 3.52 3.00 0.46
C GLY A 89 3.97 1.64 0.95
N ILE A 90 3.04 0.71 1.07
CA ILE A 90 3.31 -0.68 1.43
C ILE A 90 2.63 -1.64 0.45
N ARG A 91 3.06 -2.91 0.44
CA ARG A 91 2.47 -4.00 -0.34
C ARG A 91 2.49 -3.76 -1.86
N ALA A 92 3.55 -3.15 -2.41
CA ALA A 92 3.69 -2.87 -3.84
C ALA A 92 3.40 -4.10 -4.71
N VAL A 93 3.96 -5.26 -4.36
CA VAL A 93 3.76 -6.53 -5.08
C VAL A 93 2.61 -7.39 -4.52
N GLN A 94 1.83 -6.86 -3.59
CA GLN A 94 0.65 -7.49 -2.98
C GLN A 94 0.92 -8.95 -2.55
N ALA A 95 1.92 -9.13 -1.67
CA ALA A 95 2.32 -10.46 -1.17
C ALA A 95 2.57 -11.51 -2.28
N GLY A 96 3.06 -11.06 -3.44
CA GLY A 96 3.34 -11.89 -4.60
C GLY A 96 2.24 -11.91 -5.67
N ALA A 97 1.07 -11.36 -5.42
CA ALA A 97 -0.04 -11.36 -6.41
C ALA A 97 0.32 -10.60 -7.70
N LEU A 98 1.18 -9.58 -7.62
CA LEU A 98 1.69 -8.79 -8.74
C LEU A 98 3.09 -9.23 -9.18
N THR A 99 3.48 -10.47 -8.94
CA THR A 99 4.72 -11.07 -9.42
C THR A 99 4.43 -12.22 -10.41
N SER A 100 5.47 -12.89 -10.90
CA SER A 100 5.31 -14.01 -11.84
C SER A 100 4.66 -15.23 -11.19
N ALA A 101 4.83 -15.42 -9.86
CA ALA A 101 4.24 -16.53 -9.11
C ALA A 101 4.13 -16.18 -7.63
N ILE A 102 3.16 -16.76 -6.94
CA ILE A 102 3.16 -16.79 -5.48
C ILE A 102 4.12 -17.89 -5.03
N ASP A 103 5.05 -17.55 -4.16
CA ASP A 103 6.18 -18.38 -3.75
C ASP A 103 5.90 -19.31 -2.56
N ARG A 104 4.65 -19.50 -2.22
CA ARG A 104 4.18 -20.35 -1.12
C ARG A 104 2.88 -21.03 -1.48
N LEU A 105 2.62 -22.16 -0.84
CA LEU A 105 1.37 -22.88 -1.00
C LEU A 105 0.26 -22.15 -0.22
N LEU A 106 -0.79 -21.77 -0.93
CA LEU A 106 -1.98 -21.15 -0.37
C LEU A 106 -3.23 -21.91 -0.84
N PRO A 107 -4.29 -21.96 -0.04
CA PRO A 107 -5.60 -22.45 -0.50
C PRO A 107 -6.09 -21.62 -1.70
N VAL A 108 -6.87 -22.25 -2.59
CA VAL A 108 -7.35 -21.59 -3.81
C VAL A 108 -8.26 -20.39 -3.53
N ASP A 109 -8.97 -20.41 -2.42
CA ASP A 109 -9.86 -19.34 -1.93
C ASP A 109 -9.15 -18.28 -1.09
N HIS A 110 -7.82 -18.42 -0.90
CA HIS A 110 -7.04 -17.43 -0.15
C HIS A 110 -7.06 -16.06 -0.85
N PRO A 111 -7.20 -14.93 -0.13
CA PRO A 111 -7.28 -13.59 -0.73
C PRO A 111 -6.13 -13.26 -1.69
N GLU A 112 -4.89 -13.64 -1.38
CA GLU A 112 -3.76 -13.44 -2.28
C GLU A 112 -3.86 -14.28 -3.56
N MET A 113 -4.48 -15.47 -3.54
CA MET A 113 -4.73 -16.26 -4.75
C MET A 113 -5.79 -15.62 -5.63
N GLN A 114 -6.83 -15.03 -5.03
CA GLN A 114 -7.83 -14.25 -5.75
C GLN A 114 -7.21 -13.01 -6.39
N ASP A 115 -6.37 -12.29 -5.65
CA ASP A 115 -5.61 -11.14 -6.16
C ASP A 115 -4.65 -11.56 -7.29
N PHE A 116 -3.98 -12.70 -7.15
CA PHE A 116 -3.12 -13.25 -8.20
C PHE A 116 -3.92 -13.52 -9.48
N ALA A 117 -5.09 -14.13 -9.37
CA ALA A 117 -5.96 -14.37 -10.52
C ALA A 117 -6.40 -13.05 -11.19
N ARG A 118 -6.81 -12.06 -10.41
CA ARG A 118 -7.20 -10.71 -10.87
C ARG A 118 -6.06 -10.01 -11.63
N ALA A 119 -4.81 -10.23 -11.23
CA ALA A 119 -3.62 -9.61 -11.82
C ALA A 119 -3.13 -10.30 -13.13
N ALA A 120 -3.88 -11.24 -13.71
CA ALA A 120 -3.46 -11.94 -14.92
C ALA A 120 -3.22 -11.00 -16.12
N GLY A 121 -4.06 -9.97 -16.29
CA GLY A 121 -3.91 -8.94 -17.32
C GLY A 121 -2.63 -8.12 -17.14
N PHE A 122 -2.34 -7.75 -15.90
CA PHE A 122 -1.13 -7.02 -15.53
C PHE A 122 0.15 -7.81 -15.87
N ARG A 123 0.19 -9.12 -15.57
CA ARG A 123 1.34 -9.97 -15.92
C ARG A 123 1.54 -10.07 -17.43
N ARG A 124 0.45 -10.22 -18.20
CA ARG A 124 0.55 -10.23 -19.68
C ARG A 124 1.11 -8.90 -20.22
N LEU A 125 0.67 -7.76 -19.66
CA LEU A 125 1.22 -6.46 -20.04
C LEU A 125 2.72 -6.36 -19.71
N ALA A 126 3.15 -6.84 -18.55
CA ALA A 126 4.57 -6.85 -18.18
C ALA A 126 5.41 -7.68 -19.18
N ASP A 127 4.93 -8.87 -19.55
CA ASP A 127 5.57 -9.72 -20.56
C ASP A 127 5.61 -9.02 -21.93
N GLU A 128 4.52 -8.38 -22.36
CA GLU A 128 4.42 -7.62 -23.62
C GLU A 128 5.48 -6.52 -23.73
N ILE A 129 5.71 -5.79 -22.64
CA ILE A 129 6.68 -4.68 -22.62
C ILE A 129 8.10 -5.11 -22.17
N GLY A 130 8.32 -6.41 -21.95
CA GLY A 130 9.64 -6.99 -21.67
C GLY A 130 10.20 -6.66 -20.29
N VAL A 131 9.35 -6.50 -19.27
CA VAL A 131 9.78 -6.25 -17.87
C VAL A 131 9.22 -7.32 -16.94
N THR A 132 9.85 -7.50 -15.77
CA THR A 132 9.27 -8.40 -14.77
C THR A 132 8.02 -7.76 -14.16
N PRO A 133 6.98 -8.56 -13.83
CA PRO A 133 5.81 -8.04 -13.12
C PRO A 133 6.17 -7.35 -11.80
N ALA A 134 7.17 -7.86 -11.07
CA ALA A 134 7.63 -7.24 -9.82
C ALA A 134 8.21 -5.83 -10.04
N ALA A 135 9.10 -5.66 -11.03
CA ALA A 135 9.67 -4.34 -11.37
C ALA A 135 8.57 -3.36 -11.80
N LEU A 136 7.61 -3.82 -12.62
CA LEU A 136 6.48 -3.00 -13.05
C LEU A 136 5.60 -2.60 -11.87
N ALA A 137 5.33 -3.52 -10.92
CA ALA A 137 4.54 -3.25 -9.72
C ALA A 137 5.23 -2.25 -8.78
N HIS A 138 6.55 -2.34 -8.60
CA HIS A 138 7.30 -1.37 -7.80
C HIS A 138 7.26 0.03 -8.44
N ARG A 139 7.50 0.13 -9.74
CA ARG A 139 7.41 1.42 -10.45
C ARG A 139 5.99 1.99 -10.43
N TYR A 140 4.97 1.14 -10.58
CA TYR A 140 3.57 1.56 -10.42
C TYR A 140 3.34 2.16 -9.04
N ALA A 141 3.77 1.47 -7.97
CA ALA A 141 3.64 1.97 -6.60
C ALA A 141 4.37 3.31 -6.39
N LEU A 142 5.60 3.45 -6.93
CA LEU A 142 6.39 4.69 -6.89
C LEU A 142 5.78 5.83 -7.73
N SER A 143 4.87 5.52 -8.66
CA SER A 143 4.14 6.52 -9.46
C SER A 143 2.88 7.03 -8.78
N LEU A 144 2.56 6.50 -7.59
CA LEU A 144 1.44 6.97 -6.79
C LEU A 144 1.86 8.16 -5.92
N ASP A 145 0.88 8.83 -5.33
CA ASP A 145 1.12 9.94 -4.41
C ASP A 145 1.60 9.43 -3.03
N ILE A 146 2.86 9.00 -2.98
CA ILE A 146 3.55 8.51 -1.77
C ILE A 146 4.90 9.18 -1.61
N ASP A 147 5.40 9.29 -0.38
CA ASP A 147 6.73 9.87 -0.10
C ASP A 147 7.83 8.83 -0.10
N THR A 148 7.50 7.60 0.26
CA THR A 148 8.44 6.47 0.28
C THR A 148 7.71 5.16 0.10
N LEU A 149 8.43 4.11 -0.33
CA LEU A 149 7.91 2.77 -0.51
C LEU A 149 8.67 1.78 0.38
N VAL A 150 7.94 1.12 1.26
CA VAL A 150 8.48 0.05 2.12
C VAL A 150 8.45 -1.27 1.37
N LEU A 151 9.60 -1.90 1.25
CA LEU A 151 9.80 -3.14 0.52
C LEU A 151 10.16 -4.29 1.45
N GLY A 152 9.71 -5.48 1.11
CA GLY A 152 10.20 -6.75 1.66
C GLY A 152 10.90 -7.52 0.57
N VAL A 153 12.17 -7.89 0.79
CA VAL A 153 12.98 -8.66 -0.13
C VAL A 153 13.58 -9.88 0.57
N LYS A 154 13.75 -11.00 -0.14
CA LYS A 154 14.26 -12.25 0.43
C LYS A 154 15.74 -12.49 0.10
N ASN A 155 16.24 -11.84 -0.95
CA ASN A 155 17.58 -12.06 -1.45
C ASN A 155 18.11 -10.82 -2.19
N ARG A 156 19.42 -10.84 -2.50
CA ARG A 156 20.12 -9.73 -3.15
C ARG A 156 19.60 -9.42 -4.55
N ARG A 157 19.09 -10.42 -5.28
CA ARG A 157 18.55 -10.22 -6.64
C ARG A 157 17.25 -9.40 -6.58
N GLU A 158 16.35 -9.74 -5.67
CA GLU A 158 15.13 -8.96 -5.45
C GLU A 158 15.44 -7.52 -5.00
N LEU A 159 16.43 -7.34 -4.11
CA LEU A 159 16.87 -6.00 -3.73
C LEU A 159 17.40 -5.20 -4.93
N ALA A 160 18.26 -5.80 -5.74
CA ALA A 160 18.79 -5.16 -6.94
C ALA A 160 17.68 -4.79 -7.94
N GLU A 161 16.67 -5.64 -8.11
CA GLU A 161 15.50 -5.35 -8.95
C GLU A 161 14.68 -4.16 -8.39
N CYS A 162 14.49 -4.08 -7.07
CA CYS A 162 13.82 -2.94 -6.44
C CYS A 162 14.61 -1.64 -6.63
N VAL A 163 15.93 -1.66 -6.46
CA VAL A 163 16.80 -0.50 -6.69
C VAL A 163 16.71 -0.06 -8.15
N ALA A 164 16.86 -0.99 -9.09
CA ALA A 164 16.75 -0.68 -10.53
C ALA A 164 15.36 -0.09 -10.89
N ALA A 165 14.28 -0.58 -10.27
CA ALA A 165 12.95 -0.02 -10.46
C ALA A 165 12.84 1.41 -9.92
N ALA A 166 13.47 1.70 -8.79
CA ALA A 166 13.51 3.05 -8.22
C ALA A 166 14.36 4.01 -9.08
N ASP A 167 15.53 3.57 -9.54
CA ASP A 167 16.42 4.35 -10.40
C ASP A 167 15.78 4.68 -11.76
N ALA A 168 14.94 3.78 -12.28
CA ALA A 168 14.18 3.99 -13.52
C ALA A 168 13.08 5.06 -13.37
N GLY A 169 12.76 5.47 -12.15
CA GLY A 169 11.78 6.51 -11.84
C GLY A 169 10.32 6.11 -12.08
N PRO A 170 9.41 7.07 -11.93
CA PRO A 170 7.98 6.86 -12.13
C PRO A 170 7.64 6.43 -13.55
N LEU A 171 6.49 5.78 -13.70
CA LEU A 171 5.97 5.36 -14.99
C LEU A 171 5.37 6.55 -15.76
N PRO A 172 5.49 6.58 -17.11
CA PRO A 172 4.76 7.56 -17.92
C PRO A 172 3.25 7.44 -17.73
N PRO A 173 2.49 8.55 -17.80
CA PRO A 173 1.03 8.55 -17.60
C PRO A 173 0.28 7.56 -18.51
N GLU A 174 0.71 7.43 -19.77
CA GLU A 174 0.10 6.51 -20.75
C GLU A 174 0.26 5.05 -20.31
N LEU A 175 1.42 4.71 -19.74
CA LEU A 175 1.65 3.33 -19.24
C LEU A 175 0.87 3.09 -17.93
N MET A 176 0.77 4.09 -17.06
CA MET A 176 -0.10 4.03 -15.87
C MET A 176 -1.54 3.73 -16.28
N ALA A 177 -2.08 4.46 -17.27
CA ALA A 177 -3.44 4.25 -17.78
C ALA A 177 -3.63 2.85 -18.39
N ARG A 178 -2.63 2.33 -19.13
CA ARG A 178 -2.68 0.96 -19.65
C ARG A 178 -2.68 -0.07 -18.51
N ILE A 179 -1.87 0.12 -17.50
CA ILE A 179 -1.81 -0.76 -16.33
C ILE A 179 -3.17 -0.77 -15.61
N ASP A 180 -3.75 0.39 -15.36
CA ASP A 180 -5.05 0.53 -14.69
C ASP A 180 -6.18 -0.21 -15.44
N GLN A 181 -6.09 -0.33 -16.77
CA GLN A 181 -7.05 -1.07 -17.60
C GLN A 181 -6.87 -2.60 -17.51
N THR A 182 -5.73 -3.09 -17.01
CA THR A 182 -5.46 -4.55 -16.93
C THR A 182 -6.23 -5.26 -15.83
N VAL A 183 -6.75 -4.52 -14.86
CA VAL A 183 -7.50 -5.04 -13.73
C VAL A 183 -8.93 -4.51 -13.80
N PRO A 184 -9.96 -5.37 -13.76
CA PRO A 184 -11.33 -4.91 -13.62
C PRO A 184 -11.43 -4.04 -12.36
N ARG A 185 -11.88 -2.81 -12.49
CA ARG A 185 -12.21 -1.96 -11.35
C ARG A 185 -13.32 -2.67 -10.57
N GLY A 186 -12.96 -3.34 -9.48
CA GLY A 186 -13.94 -3.73 -8.49
C GLY A 186 -14.62 -2.45 -7.99
N GLU A 187 -15.89 -2.52 -7.72
CA GLU A 187 -16.70 -1.39 -7.26
C GLU A 187 -15.99 -0.67 -6.10
N GLU A 188 -15.33 0.44 -6.42
CA GLU A 188 -14.87 1.45 -5.46
C GLU A 188 -16.05 2.39 -5.11
N THR A 189 -17.20 1.81 -4.88
CA THR A 189 -18.39 2.54 -4.42
C THR A 189 -18.54 2.42 -2.90
#